data_0c8acf322017a28605a65747120416cc
#
_entry.id   0c8acf322017a28605a65747120416cc
#
_cell.length_a   1.000
_cell.length_b   1.000
_cell.length_c   1.000
_cell.angle_alpha   90.00
_cell.angle_beta   90.00
_cell.angle_gamma   90.00
#
_symmetry.space_group_name_H-M   'P 1'
#
loop_
_entity.id
_entity.type
_entity.pdbx_description
1 polymer ?
#
loop_
_entity_poly.entity_id
_entity_poly.type
_entity_poly.pdbx_seq_one_letter_code
_entity_poly.pdbx_strand_id
1 'polypeptide(L)'
;MQENKFVKSLRRAKLVQFGILLLIEIAFFLVLLLNPSISRQLYSNPVLFSLCAITWILLIYELLCLIYDFSKLRSFVRESHTLNKVAFLDSLTGLPNRHGLDTVFETYDSPEAMSRIGCCMFTIDNLMEINETRDRAAGDKLIQNFASLLEKVGDSFGTIGRNGGNDFL
;
A
#
# COMPACT_ATOMS: atom_id res chain seq x y z
N MET A 1 -6.63 -7.58 -2.85
CA MET A 1 -7.59 -7.49 -1.72
C MET A 1 -7.24 -8.37 -0.52
N GLN A 2 -6.66 -9.57 -0.70
CA GLN A 2 -6.24 -10.48 0.40
C GLN A 2 -5.02 -9.95 1.18
N GLU A 3 -4.04 -9.36 0.52
CA GLU A 3 -2.80 -8.84 1.12
C GLU A 3 -3.06 -7.75 2.18
N ASN A 4 -4.04 -6.88 1.93
CA ASN A 4 -4.41 -5.82 2.86
C ASN A 4 -5.07 -6.35 4.16
N LYS A 5 -5.74 -7.50 4.10
CA LYS A 5 -6.32 -8.18 5.28
C LYS A 5 -5.25 -8.81 6.14
N PHE A 6 -4.26 -9.47 5.54
CA PHE A 6 -3.13 -10.08 6.25
C PHE A 6 -2.29 -9.04 6.99
N VAL A 7 -1.90 -7.97 6.30
CA VAL A 7 -1.14 -6.86 6.90
C VAL A 7 -1.88 -6.22 8.08
N LYS A 8 -3.20 -6.00 7.94
CA LYS A 8 -4.04 -5.48 9.04
C LYS A 8 -4.12 -6.45 10.21
N SER A 9 -4.23 -7.75 9.94
CA SER A 9 -4.27 -8.80 10.97
C SER A 9 -2.96 -8.85 11.75
N LEU A 10 -1.82 -8.89 11.05
CA LEU A 10 -0.49 -8.89 11.68
C LEU A 10 -0.26 -7.66 12.56
N ARG A 11 -0.63 -6.49 12.05
CA ARG A 11 -0.54 -5.23 12.79
C ARG A 11 -1.38 -5.25 14.07
N ARG A 12 -2.62 -5.77 14.00
CA ARG A 12 -3.49 -5.89 15.18
C ARG A 12 -2.90 -6.86 16.20
N ALA A 13 -2.41 -8.02 15.76
CA ALA A 13 -1.79 -9.00 16.66
C ALA A 13 -0.60 -8.42 17.42
N LYS A 14 0.29 -7.72 16.74
CA LYS A 14 1.46 -7.04 17.35
C LYS A 14 1.05 -5.94 18.34
N LEU A 15 0.03 -5.14 18.02
CA LEU A 15 -0.49 -4.12 18.93
C LEU A 15 -1.14 -4.73 20.17
N VAL A 16 -1.86 -5.83 20.02
CA VAL A 16 -2.47 -6.56 21.17
C VAL A 16 -1.38 -7.14 22.04
N GLN A 17 -0.37 -7.80 21.47
CA GLN A 17 0.78 -8.33 22.21
C GLN A 17 1.46 -7.24 23.04
N PHE A 18 1.79 -6.11 22.43
CA PHE A 18 2.40 -4.97 23.13
C PHE A 18 1.49 -4.40 24.21
N GLY A 19 0.17 -4.29 23.94
CA GLY A 19 -0.80 -3.82 24.93
C GLY A 19 -0.88 -4.71 26.17
N ILE A 20 -0.82 -6.04 26.00
CA ILE A 20 -0.81 -7.00 27.10
C ILE A 20 0.46 -6.84 27.94
N LEU A 21 1.64 -6.73 27.30
CA LEU A 21 2.90 -6.52 28.02
C LEU A 21 2.88 -5.21 28.81
N LEU A 22 2.41 -4.14 28.19
CA LEU A 22 2.29 -2.84 28.85
C LEU A 22 1.34 -2.89 30.08
N LEU A 23 0.21 -3.59 29.97
CA LEU A 23 -0.72 -3.77 31.09
C LEU A 23 -0.09 -4.55 32.25
N ILE A 24 0.70 -5.59 31.96
CA ILE A 24 1.42 -6.36 32.97
C ILE A 24 2.43 -5.46 33.70
N GLU A 25 3.18 -4.64 32.98
CA GLU A 25 4.16 -3.71 33.58
C GLU A 25 3.47 -2.62 34.40
N ILE A 26 2.35 -2.07 33.95
CA ILE A 26 1.57 -1.10 34.72
C ILE A 26 1.03 -1.74 36.00
N ALA A 27 0.50 -2.96 35.93
CA ALA A 27 0.01 -3.67 37.10
C ALA A 27 1.14 -3.94 38.12
N PHE A 28 2.32 -4.35 37.62
CA PHE A 28 3.49 -4.55 38.46
C PHE A 28 3.92 -3.26 39.16
N PHE A 29 3.97 -2.14 38.42
CA PHE A 29 4.30 -0.83 38.98
C PHE A 29 3.29 -0.35 40.02
N LEU A 30 1.99 -0.59 39.78
CA LEU A 30 0.93 -0.28 40.77
C LEU A 30 1.10 -1.09 42.06
N VAL A 31 1.45 -2.37 41.94
CA VAL A 31 1.73 -3.21 43.16
C VAL A 31 2.90 -2.63 43.96
N LEU A 32 3.97 -2.15 43.29
CA LEU A 32 5.09 -1.50 43.97
C LEU A 32 4.69 -0.18 44.64
N LEU A 33 3.85 0.62 44.01
CA LEU A 33 3.38 1.90 44.54
C LEU A 33 2.46 1.71 45.76
N LEU A 34 1.56 0.74 45.70
CA LEU A 34 0.55 0.50 46.75
C LEU A 34 1.12 -0.24 47.97
N ASN A 35 2.29 -0.89 47.82
CA ASN A 35 2.91 -1.69 48.88
C ASN A 35 4.32 -1.16 49.26
N PRO A 36 4.41 -0.19 50.19
CA PRO A 36 5.70 0.40 50.58
C PRO A 36 6.71 -0.60 51.14
N SER A 37 6.25 -1.71 51.73
CA SER A 37 7.11 -2.79 52.22
C SER A 37 7.83 -3.52 51.07
N ILE A 38 7.11 -3.79 49.97
CA ILE A 38 7.67 -4.44 48.78
C ILE A 38 8.65 -3.50 48.08
N SER A 39 8.28 -2.24 47.92
CA SER A 39 9.17 -1.26 47.31
C SER A 39 10.46 -1.07 48.09
N ARG A 40 10.39 -1.04 49.42
CA ARG A 40 11.57 -0.94 50.31
C ARG A 40 12.48 -2.18 50.19
N GLN A 41 11.90 -3.38 50.11
CA GLN A 41 12.67 -4.61 49.88
C GLN A 41 13.32 -4.62 48.48
N LEU A 42 12.64 -4.11 47.45
CA LEU A 42 13.18 -4.00 46.10
C LEU A 42 14.42 -3.12 46.07
N TYR A 43 14.37 -1.94 46.69
CA TYR A 43 15.51 -1.02 46.73
C TYR A 43 16.66 -1.49 47.65
N SER A 44 16.35 -2.31 48.66
CA SER A 44 17.39 -2.85 49.55
C SER A 44 18.10 -4.08 48.98
N ASN A 45 17.48 -4.78 48.03
CA ASN A 45 18.03 -5.99 47.44
C ASN A 45 18.49 -5.73 45.97
N PRO A 46 19.82 -5.70 45.73
CA PRO A 46 20.36 -5.38 44.40
C PRO A 46 19.94 -6.41 43.36
N VAL A 47 19.70 -7.66 43.72
CA VAL A 47 19.24 -8.70 42.80
C VAL A 47 17.84 -8.42 42.30
N LEU A 48 16.91 -8.09 43.23
CA LEU A 48 15.53 -7.75 42.87
C LEU A 48 15.48 -6.47 42.02
N PHE A 49 16.28 -5.47 42.37
CA PHE A 49 16.39 -4.24 41.59
C PHE A 49 16.87 -4.48 40.18
N SER A 50 17.93 -5.31 40.03
CA SER A 50 18.44 -5.64 38.69
C SER A 50 17.45 -6.42 37.85
N LEU A 51 16.67 -7.33 38.43
CA LEU A 51 15.60 -8.03 37.74
C LEU A 51 14.53 -7.06 37.22
N CYS A 52 14.09 -6.10 38.03
CA CYS A 52 13.17 -5.07 37.58
C CYS A 52 13.75 -4.19 36.47
N ALA A 53 15.01 -3.82 36.56
CA ALA A 53 15.67 -3.06 35.50
C ALA A 53 15.70 -3.84 34.15
N ILE A 54 15.92 -5.15 34.23
CA ILE A 54 15.89 -6.02 33.04
C ILE A 54 14.50 -6.03 32.41
N THR A 55 13.42 -6.12 33.19
CA THR A 55 12.04 -6.09 32.63
C THR A 55 11.76 -4.80 31.88
N TRP A 56 12.19 -3.66 32.42
CA TRP A 56 12.08 -2.36 31.73
C TRP A 56 12.90 -2.29 30.45
N ILE A 57 14.11 -2.81 30.46
CA ILE A 57 14.97 -2.87 29.25
C ILE A 57 14.29 -3.73 28.17
N LEU A 58 13.72 -4.87 28.56
CA LEU A 58 12.99 -5.74 27.63
C LEU A 58 11.74 -5.05 27.06
N LEU A 59 11.00 -4.30 27.85
CA LEU A 59 9.84 -3.54 27.37
C LEU A 59 10.25 -2.46 26.36
N ILE A 60 11.32 -1.72 26.65
CA ILE A 60 11.85 -0.71 25.71
C ILE A 60 12.32 -1.39 24.43
N TYR A 61 12.98 -2.52 24.51
CA TYR A 61 13.43 -3.30 23.35
C TYR A 61 12.23 -3.75 22.48
N GLU A 62 11.17 -4.28 23.11
CA GLU A 62 9.93 -4.67 22.41
C GLU A 62 9.26 -3.48 21.71
N LEU A 63 9.23 -2.31 22.36
CA LEU A 63 8.73 -1.08 21.75
C LEU A 63 9.54 -0.67 20.50
N LEU A 64 10.86 -0.74 20.60
CA LEU A 64 11.74 -0.44 19.45
C LEU A 64 11.54 -1.43 18.31
N CYS A 65 11.41 -2.73 18.62
CA CYS A 65 11.07 -3.75 17.63
C CYS A 65 9.72 -3.47 16.95
N LEU A 66 8.71 -3.08 17.71
CA LEU A 66 7.39 -2.73 17.17
C LEU A 66 7.47 -1.53 16.21
N ILE A 67 8.21 -0.49 16.57
CA ILE A 67 8.42 0.69 15.71
C ILE A 67 9.14 0.29 14.42
N TYR A 68 10.18 -0.54 14.53
CA TYR A 68 10.92 -1.05 13.38
C TYR A 68 10.03 -1.88 12.45
N ASP A 69 9.26 -2.83 12.99
CA ASP A 69 8.33 -3.67 12.23
C ASP A 69 7.29 -2.81 11.48
N PHE A 70 6.75 -1.78 12.12
CA PHE A 70 5.80 -0.87 11.47
C PHE A 70 6.42 -0.02 10.38
N SER A 71 7.66 0.44 10.59
CA SER A 71 8.40 1.18 9.58
C SER A 71 8.64 0.33 8.34
N LYS A 72 9.13 -0.90 8.54
CA LYS A 72 9.39 -1.85 7.45
C LYS A 72 8.12 -2.25 6.72
N LEU A 73 7.02 -2.47 7.44
CA LEU A 73 5.74 -2.79 6.85
C LEU A 73 5.18 -1.64 5.98
N ARG A 74 5.34 -0.38 6.42
CA ARG A 74 4.97 0.79 5.62
C ARG A 74 5.79 0.90 4.34
N SER A 75 7.10 0.65 4.42
CA SER A 75 7.98 0.65 3.25
C SER A 75 7.55 -0.42 2.25
N PHE A 76 7.31 -1.64 2.70
CA PHE A 76 6.86 -2.75 1.87
C PHE A 76 5.52 -2.47 1.16
N VAL A 77 4.53 -1.94 1.89
CA VAL A 77 3.23 -1.57 1.31
C VAL A 77 3.39 -0.47 0.26
N ARG A 78 4.23 0.54 0.53
CA ARG A 78 4.50 1.63 -0.44
C ARG A 78 5.17 1.10 -1.69
N GLU A 79 6.16 0.23 -1.55
CA GLU A 79 6.88 -0.37 -2.67
C GLU A 79 5.95 -1.25 -3.51
N SER A 80 5.12 -2.09 -2.89
CA SER A 80 4.10 -2.90 -3.57
C SER A 80 3.10 -2.03 -4.35
N HIS A 81 2.64 -0.92 -3.78
CA HIS A 81 1.77 0.03 -4.48
C HIS A 81 2.46 0.69 -5.68
N THR A 82 3.74 1.01 -5.56
CA THR A 82 4.51 1.61 -6.65
C THR A 82 4.73 0.60 -7.78
N LEU A 83 5.10 -0.64 -7.42
CA LEU A 83 5.26 -1.74 -8.38
C LEU A 83 3.96 -2.03 -9.13
N ASN A 84 2.82 -2.07 -8.44
CA ASN A 84 1.52 -2.26 -9.07
C ASN A 84 1.17 -1.11 -10.02
N LYS A 85 1.43 0.14 -9.65
CA LYS A 85 1.19 1.27 -10.56
C LYS A 85 2.03 1.17 -11.83
N VAL A 86 3.32 0.86 -11.70
CA VAL A 86 4.22 0.72 -12.86
C VAL A 86 3.85 -0.50 -13.71
N ALA A 87 3.38 -1.59 -13.08
CA ALA A 87 3.02 -2.81 -13.80
C ALA A 87 1.71 -2.67 -14.59
N PHE A 88 0.71 -1.96 -14.06
CA PHE A 88 -0.66 -1.95 -14.62
C PHE A 88 -1.11 -0.61 -15.20
N LEU A 89 -0.39 0.49 -14.94
CA LEU A 89 -0.76 1.82 -15.44
C LEU A 89 0.28 2.36 -16.42
N ASP A 90 -0.18 3.11 -17.40
CA ASP A 90 0.65 3.89 -18.31
C ASP A 90 1.19 5.13 -17.59
N SER A 91 2.50 5.34 -17.62
CA SER A 91 3.17 6.40 -16.88
C SER A 91 2.84 7.81 -17.38
N LEU A 92 2.45 7.95 -18.66
CA LEU A 92 2.14 9.23 -19.27
C LEU A 92 0.70 9.68 -19.00
N THR A 93 -0.24 8.73 -19.05
CA THR A 93 -1.68 9.02 -18.98
C THR A 93 -2.31 8.67 -17.65
N GLY A 94 -1.71 7.75 -16.88
CA GLY A 94 -2.29 7.21 -15.66
C GLY A 94 -3.39 6.16 -15.88
N LEU A 95 -3.82 5.95 -17.12
CA LEU A 95 -4.78 4.91 -17.50
C LEU A 95 -4.15 3.51 -17.39
N PRO A 96 -4.95 2.44 -17.31
CA PRO A 96 -4.47 1.08 -17.50
C PRO A 96 -3.59 0.97 -18.75
N ASN A 97 -2.40 0.39 -18.57
CA ASN A 97 -1.52 0.06 -19.69
C ASN A 97 -1.98 -1.25 -20.35
N ARG A 98 -1.26 -1.72 -21.37
CA ARG A 98 -1.57 -2.97 -22.07
C ARG A 98 -1.75 -4.14 -21.11
N HIS A 99 -0.84 -4.31 -20.14
CA HIS A 99 -0.96 -5.40 -19.16
C HIS A 99 -2.16 -5.21 -18.20
N GLY A 100 -2.48 -3.99 -17.84
CA GLY A 100 -3.70 -3.66 -17.08
C GLY A 100 -4.97 -4.02 -17.87
N LEU A 101 -4.99 -3.74 -19.17
CA LEU A 101 -6.08 -4.15 -20.07
C LEU A 101 -6.19 -5.65 -20.21
N ASP A 102 -5.07 -6.38 -20.37
CA ASP A 102 -5.06 -7.86 -20.44
C ASP A 102 -5.74 -8.45 -19.19
N THR A 103 -5.47 -7.91 -18.00
CA THR A 103 -6.11 -8.35 -16.76
C THR A 103 -7.63 -8.09 -16.76
N VAL A 104 -8.09 -7.02 -17.40
CA VAL A 104 -9.52 -6.75 -17.57
C VAL A 104 -10.14 -7.79 -18.51
N PHE A 105 -9.50 -8.09 -19.63
CA PHE A 105 -9.98 -9.10 -20.57
C PHE A 105 -10.06 -10.49 -19.95
N GLU A 106 -9.12 -10.89 -19.09
CA GLU A 106 -9.16 -12.15 -18.36
C GLU A 106 -10.43 -12.31 -17.50
N THR A 107 -11.07 -11.21 -17.09
CA THR A 107 -12.34 -11.28 -16.33
C THR A 107 -13.53 -11.67 -17.21
N TYR A 108 -13.40 -11.62 -18.53
CA TYR A 108 -14.45 -11.91 -19.52
C TYR A 108 -14.16 -13.19 -20.32
N ASP A 109 -13.47 -14.16 -19.72
CA ASP A 109 -12.99 -15.39 -20.34
C ASP A 109 -14.09 -16.46 -20.56
N SER A 110 -15.36 -16.06 -20.64
CA SER A 110 -16.45 -17.00 -20.99
C SER A 110 -17.25 -16.48 -22.19
N PRO A 111 -17.82 -17.38 -23.03
CA PRO A 111 -18.64 -16.98 -24.16
C PRO A 111 -19.82 -16.08 -23.75
N GLU A 112 -20.42 -16.35 -22.59
CA GLU A 112 -21.54 -15.58 -22.05
C GLU A 112 -21.12 -14.18 -21.63
N ALA A 113 -19.95 -14.02 -21.02
CA ALA A 113 -19.37 -12.73 -20.64
C ALA A 113 -19.00 -11.93 -21.88
N MET A 114 -18.29 -12.55 -22.84
CA MET A 114 -17.89 -11.97 -24.11
C MET A 114 -19.07 -11.45 -24.94
N SER A 115 -20.21 -12.11 -24.91
CA SER A 115 -21.42 -11.71 -25.66
C SER A 115 -22.03 -10.38 -25.17
N ARG A 116 -21.63 -9.90 -24.00
CA ARG A 116 -22.18 -8.68 -23.35
C ARG A 116 -21.27 -7.47 -23.40
N ILE A 117 -20.07 -7.62 -23.96
CA ILE A 117 -19.10 -6.54 -24.04
C ILE A 117 -18.82 -6.16 -25.49
N GLY A 118 -18.51 -4.89 -25.71
CA GLY A 118 -17.91 -4.38 -26.93
C GLY A 118 -16.50 -3.87 -26.66
N CYS A 119 -15.61 -4.01 -27.61
CA CYS A 119 -14.28 -3.44 -27.54
C CYS A 119 -14.14 -2.40 -28.66
N CYS A 120 -13.70 -1.20 -28.30
CA CYS A 120 -13.45 -0.11 -29.25
C CYS A 120 -11.98 0.29 -29.18
N MET A 121 -11.33 0.37 -30.34
CA MET A 121 -9.96 0.91 -30.44
C MET A 121 -10.04 2.34 -30.96
N PHE A 122 -9.35 3.24 -30.30
CA PHE A 122 -9.18 4.64 -30.69
C PHE A 122 -7.71 4.90 -30.97
N THR A 123 -7.41 5.47 -32.13
CA THR A 123 -6.05 5.81 -32.53
C THR A 123 -5.95 7.32 -32.73
N ILE A 124 -4.94 7.96 -32.14
CA ILE A 124 -4.65 9.36 -32.41
C ILE A 124 -3.90 9.44 -33.75
N ASP A 125 -4.54 10.03 -34.77
CA ASP A 125 -3.90 10.30 -36.02
C ASP A 125 -2.91 11.46 -35.94
N ASN A 126 -1.92 11.48 -36.83
CA ASN A 126 -0.96 12.58 -36.98
C ASN A 126 -0.07 12.88 -35.77
N LEU A 127 0.01 11.97 -34.77
CA LEU A 127 0.88 12.15 -33.60
C LEU A 127 2.37 12.32 -34.02
N MET A 128 2.80 11.57 -35.06
CA MET A 128 4.17 11.66 -35.57
C MET A 128 4.45 13.04 -36.19
N GLU A 129 3.53 13.58 -36.98
CA GLU A 129 3.63 14.91 -37.57
C GLU A 129 3.71 16.01 -36.47
N ILE A 130 2.95 15.89 -35.40
CA ILE A 130 3.01 16.82 -34.29
C ILE A 130 4.36 16.75 -33.56
N ASN A 131 4.91 15.55 -33.37
CA ASN A 131 6.22 15.37 -32.75
C ASN A 131 7.36 15.93 -33.63
N GLU A 132 7.23 15.87 -34.94
CA GLU A 132 8.23 16.39 -35.91
C GLU A 132 8.11 17.89 -36.10
N THR A 133 6.91 18.44 -36.15
CA THR A 133 6.67 19.87 -36.43
C THR A 133 6.77 20.75 -35.17
N ARG A 134 6.54 20.18 -34.00
CA ARG A 134 6.64 20.88 -32.70
C ARG A 134 7.74 20.27 -31.83
N ASP A 135 7.37 19.36 -30.99
CA ASP A 135 8.29 18.56 -30.16
C ASP A 135 7.55 17.37 -29.53
N ARG A 136 8.30 16.48 -28.86
CA ARG A 136 7.73 15.34 -28.15
C ARG A 136 6.82 15.77 -26.98
N ALA A 137 7.10 16.89 -26.32
CA ALA A 137 6.28 17.39 -25.24
C ALA A 137 4.87 17.79 -25.70
N ALA A 138 4.76 18.33 -26.92
CA ALA A 138 3.46 18.64 -27.54
C ALA A 138 2.66 17.35 -27.84
N GLY A 139 3.33 16.31 -28.35
CA GLY A 139 2.69 15.01 -28.55
C GLY A 139 2.27 14.33 -27.25
N ASP A 140 3.11 14.36 -26.23
CA ASP A 140 2.79 13.83 -24.90
C ASP A 140 1.57 14.55 -24.29
N LYS A 141 1.51 15.86 -24.44
CA LYS A 141 0.35 16.65 -23.99
C LYS A 141 -0.93 16.32 -24.76
N LEU A 142 -0.84 16.07 -26.07
CA LEU A 142 -1.98 15.61 -26.86
C LEU A 142 -2.50 14.27 -26.36
N ILE A 143 -1.60 13.30 -26.12
CA ILE A 143 -1.93 11.98 -25.57
C ILE A 143 -2.62 12.12 -24.21
N GLN A 144 -2.08 12.94 -23.30
CA GLN A 144 -2.67 13.19 -21.98
C GLN A 144 -4.07 13.82 -22.06
N ASN A 145 -4.24 14.81 -22.94
CA ASN A 145 -5.54 15.46 -23.13
C ASN A 145 -6.57 14.49 -23.71
N PHE A 146 -6.17 13.66 -24.66
CA PHE A 146 -7.05 12.66 -25.25
C PHE A 146 -7.42 11.57 -24.24
N ALA A 147 -6.46 11.09 -23.45
CA ALA A 147 -6.71 10.17 -22.34
C ALA A 147 -7.74 10.72 -21.35
N SER A 148 -7.56 11.96 -20.91
CA SER A 148 -8.48 12.63 -19.98
C SER A 148 -9.88 12.82 -20.58
N LEU A 149 -9.98 13.07 -21.90
CA LEU A 149 -11.25 13.16 -22.58
C LEU A 149 -11.95 11.81 -22.64
N LEU A 150 -11.22 10.76 -23.02
CA LEU A 150 -11.76 9.40 -23.07
C LEU A 150 -12.25 8.95 -21.69
N GLU A 151 -11.45 9.17 -20.64
CA GLU A 151 -11.83 8.83 -19.27
C GLU A 151 -13.12 9.56 -18.86
N LYS A 152 -13.21 10.86 -19.12
CA LYS A 152 -14.40 11.66 -18.78
C LYS A 152 -15.68 11.19 -19.49
N VAL A 153 -15.55 10.75 -20.75
CA VAL A 153 -16.71 10.33 -21.56
C VAL A 153 -17.02 8.86 -21.36
N GLY A 154 -16.00 8.02 -21.21
CA GLY A 154 -16.14 6.58 -21.23
C GLY A 154 -16.23 5.90 -19.88
N ASP A 155 -15.93 6.59 -18.77
CA ASP A 155 -15.93 6.02 -17.41
C ASP A 155 -17.26 5.35 -17.01
N SER A 156 -18.38 5.88 -17.53
CA SER A 156 -19.70 5.30 -17.30
C SER A 156 -20.02 4.06 -18.15
N PHE A 157 -19.22 3.77 -19.18
CA PHE A 157 -19.48 2.68 -20.13
C PHE A 157 -18.55 1.48 -19.93
N GLY A 158 -17.36 1.70 -19.42
CA GLY A 158 -16.40 0.60 -19.27
C GLY A 158 -15.02 1.02 -18.83
N THR A 159 -14.07 0.13 -19.03
CA THR A 159 -12.65 0.38 -18.72
C THR A 159 -11.96 0.97 -19.94
N ILE A 160 -11.19 2.02 -19.74
CA ILE A 160 -10.37 2.66 -20.76
C ILE A 160 -8.92 2.44 -20.39
N GLY A 161 -8.09 2.12 -21.39
CA GLY A 161 -6.66 1.98 -21.22
C GLY A 161 -5.88 2.38 -22.45
N ARG A 162 -4.56 2.54 -22.29
CA ARG A 162 -3.64 2.83 -23.36
C ARG A 162 -2.88 1.57 -23.75
N ASN A 163 -3.10 1.11 -24.97
CA ASN A 163 -2.45 -0.09 -25.49
C ASN A 163 -0.98 0.14 -25.88
N GLY A 164 -0.58 1.39 -26.06
CA GLY A 164 0.78 1.85 -26.40
C GLY A 164 0.76 2.87 -27.52
N GLY A 165 1.84 3.63 -27.66
CA GLY A 165 1.95 4.64 -28.71
C GLY A 165 0.80 5.63 -28.71
N ASN A 166 0.01 5.63 -29.78
CA ASN A 166 -1.16 6.46 -30.01
C ASN A 166 -2.50 5.70 -29.86
N ASP A 167 -2.49 4.43 -29.38
CA ASP A 167 -3.66 3.55 -29.35
C ASP A 167 -4.26 3.44 -27.95
N PHE A 168 -5.59 3.53 -27.90
CA PHE A 168 -6.42 3.39 -26.70
C PHE A 168 -7.51 2.35 -26.91
N LEU A 169 -7.90 1.68 -25.86
CA LEU A 169 -8.96 0.70 -25.81
C LEU A 169 -9.97 1.07 -24.72
#